data_e24491c5a1de8979a53fd5c505c7050c
#
_entry.id   e24491c5a1de8979a53fd5c505c7050c
#
_cell.length_a   1.000
_cell.length_b   1.000
_cell.length_c   1.000
_cell.angle_alpha   90.00
_cell.angle_beta   90.00
_cell.angle_gamma   90.00
#
_symmetry.space_group_name_H-M   'P 1'
#
loop_
_entity.id
_entity.type
_entity.pdbx_description
1 polymer ?
#
loop_
_entity_poly.entity_id
_entity_poly.type
_entity_poly.pdbx_seq_one_letter_code
_entity_poly.pdbx_strand_id
1 'polypeptide(L)'
;MAVLVCSCLLPVVQAADIVRVESTSSLSQSVLGSTVIPYKEVTLSAQVPGVVKLVAGEAGSSFKQGDVIVQVDESQLLAKRNAVLAQISIAQAALQNSQAQYTRELVSPRSKDIGAMPGFGLPAMFDMFAVRPFADSFMGNYDSDMGRYTDLMSSATGVSQAQSNLQQAVSQLQEIEAALRDAKSMAPFEGIILEKMVEEGDTVQPGQPLIKYGYVKYKRLLADVPSGLVGNLAEGMVVPVRIDGNSNTMAKVSQIYPVADPSRHTVTVKFDLPVDIVAAPGMYAEVFLPEPKKGDAKVIVIPKTALLSGRSLPSVLVVNDRNTSELRLVRLGAEQGNGMVEVVSGLKPDERVIDKPPAGVSSGWMPSTNQ
;
A
#
# COMPACT_ATOMS: atom_id res chain seq x y z
N MET A 1 66.62 53.63 55.23
CA MET A 1 66.42 53.78 53.81
C MET A 1 65.34 52.82 53.40
N ALA A 2 64.11 53.27 53.20
CA ALA A 2 62.98 52.50 52.78
C ALA A 2 62.73 52.83 51.27
N VAL A 3 62.90 51.84 50.44
CA VAL A 3 62.60 51.97 49.00
C VAL A 3 61.14 51.60 48.76
N LEU A 4 60.34 52.59 48.36
CA LEU A 4 58.94 52.50 48.00
C LEU A 4 58.87 52.00 46.53
N VAL A 5 58.49 50.73 46.31
CA VAL A 5 58.22 50.22 44.96
C VAL A 5 56.78 50.56 44.59
N CYS A 6 56.63 51.57 43.73
CA CYS A 6 55.37 51.95 43.12
C CYS A 6 55.02 50.92 41.98
N SER A 7 54.10 50.00 42.26
CA SER A 7 53.57 49.06 41.25
C SER A 7 52.55 49.79 40.39
N CYS A 8 52.95 50.15 39.14
CA CYS A 8 52.06 50.63 38.10
C CYS A 8 51.18 49.45 37.61
N LEU A 9 49.93 49.37 38.06
CA LEU A 9 48.90 48.57 37.45
C LEU A 9 48.51 49.16 36.06
N LEU A 10 49.06 48.59 35.01
CA LEU A 10 48.60 48.85 33.66
C LEU A 10 47.20 48.27 33.47
N PRO A 11 46.20 49.01 32.93
CA PRO A 11 44.89 48.47 32.64
C PRO A 11 45.05 47.42 31.52
N VAL A 12 44.59 46.23 31.76
CA VAL A 12 44.46 45.16 30.74
C VAL A 12 43.42 45.66 29.71
N VAL A 13 43.93 46.12 28.56
CA VAL A 13 43.08 46.44 27.44
C VAL A 13 42.56 45.12 26.88
N GLN A 14 41.33 44.78 27.21
CA GLN A 14 40.64 43.65 26.61
C GLN A 14 40.29 44.01 25.16
N ALA A 15 40.93 43.31 24.23
CA ALA A 15 40.58 43.41 22.79
C ALA A 15 39.15 42.82 22.61
N ALA A 16 38.28 43.58 22.01
CA ALA A 16 36.95 43.11 21.64
C ALA A 16 36.96 42.69 20.16
N ASP A 17 36.50 41.52 19.88
CA ASP A 17 36.38 41.04 18.50
C ASP A 17 35.22 41.75 17.80
N ILE A 18 35.47 42.26 16.59
CA ILE A 18 34.48 42.90 15.76
C ILE A 18 34.01 41.91 14.70
N VAL A 19 32.73 41.57 14.76
CA VAL A 19 32.10 40.65 13.81
C VAL A 19 31.25 41.46 12.83
N ARG A 20 31.41 41.20 11.54
CA ARG A 20 30.56 41.80 10.53
C ARG A 20 29.24 41.02 10.50
N VAL A 21 28.14 41.78 10.49
CA VAL A 21 26.80 41.19 10.42
C VAL A 21 26.57 40.56 9.07
N GLU A 22 26.46 39.23 9.08
CA GLU A 22 26.19 38.47 7.87
C GLU A 22 24.68 38.33 7.64
N SER A 23 24.31 38.46 6.37
CA SER A 23 22.94 38.16 5.96
C SER A 23 22.87 36.75 5.43
N THR A 24 22.18 35.88 6.15
CA THR A 24 21.96 34.48 5.72
C THR A 24 20.51 34.35 5.27
N SER A 25 20.25 33.43 4.34
CA SER A 25 18.86 33.07 4.01
C SER A 25 18.29 32.25 5.13
N SER A 26 17.25 32.75 5.81
CA SER A 26 16.51 31.93 6.77
C SER A 26 15.88 30.74 6.03
N LEU A 27 16.26 29.52 6.43
CA LEU A 27 15.55 28.33 6.03
C LEU A 27 14.36 28.16 6.99
N SER A 28 13.31 28.96 6.75
CA SER A 28 12.04 28.72 7.42
C SER A 28 11.53 27.34 7.03
N GLN A 29 11.24 26.50 8.01
CA GLN A 29 10.73 25.16 7.80
C GLN A 29 9.36 25.06 8.45
N SER A 30 8.38 24.57 7.68
CA SER A 30 7.08 24.19 8.20
C SER A 30 7.12 22.76 8.72
N VAL A 31 6.66 22.55 9.93
CA VAL A 31 6.53 21.24 10.54
C VAL A 31 5.14 20.70 10.29
N LEU A 32 5.03 19.56 9.63
CA LEU A 32 3.78 18.88 9.34
C LEU A 32 3.72 17.52 10.01
N GLY A 33 2.57 17.23 10.62
CA GLY A 33 2.27 15.89 11.15
C GLY A 33 2.06 14.90 10.01
N SER A 34 2.57 13.69 10.20
CA SER A 34 2.44 12.57 9.28
C SER A 34 2.29 11.26 10.03
N THR A 35 1.85 10.23 9.34
CA THR A 35 1.69 8.89 9.91
C THR A 35 2.56 7.90 9.16
N VAL A 36 3.23 7.01 9.88
CA VAL A 36 3.95 5.88 9.30
C VAL A 36 2.96 4.87 8.76
N ILE A 37 3.09 4.53 7.49
CA ILE A 37 2.27 3.51 6.83
C ILE A 37 3.17 2.40 6.25
N PRO A 38 2.66 1.17 6.09
CA PRO A 38 3.38 0.13 5.40
C PRO A 38 3.53 0.49 3.91
N TYR A 39 4.52 -0.08 3.25
CA TYR A 39 4.74 0.13 1.80
C TYR A 39 3.57 -0.35 0.96
N LYS A 40 3.00 -1.51 1.31
CA LYS A 40 1.78 -2.08 0.75
C LYS A 40 0.88 -2.53 1.88
N GLU A 41 -0.41 -2.32 1.71
CA GLU A 41 -1.45 -2.74 2.63
C GLU A 41 -2.61 -3.30 1.83
N VAL A 42 -3.18 -4.40 2.32
CA VAL A 42 -4.36 -5.04 1.74
C VAL A 42 -5.25 -5.55 2.86
N THR A 43 -6.55 -5.39 2.70
CA THR A 43 -7.55 -6.03 3.56
C THR A 43 -7.98 -7.34 2.89
N LEU A 44 -7.68 -8.46 3.52
CA LEU A 44 -8.16 -9.76 3.12
C LEU A 44 -9.60 -9.90 3.60
N SER A 45 -10.52 -10.18 2.68
CA SER A 45 -11.95 -10.34 2.97
C SER A 45 -12.40 -11.76 2.63
N ALA A 46 -13.44 -12.24 3.35
CA ALA A 46 -14.06 -13.52 3.05
C ALA A 46 -14.65 -13.50 1.63
N GLN A 47 -14.46 -14.57 0.88
CA GLN A 47 -15.03 -14.74 -0.45
C GLN A 47 -16.21 -15.74 -0.43
N VAL A 48 -16.20 -16.66 0.54
CA VAL A 48 -17.27 -17.63 0.76
C VAL A 48 -17.86 -17.47 2.16
N PRO A 49 -19.15 -17.74 2.35
CA PRO A 49 -19.76 -17.73 3.68
C PRO A 49 -19.39 -18.99 4.45
N GLY A 50 -19.24 -18.87 5.76
CA GLY A 50 -18.99 -20.03 6.63
C GLY A 50 -18.43 -19.63 7.98
N VAL A 51 -18.03 -20.63 8.77
CA VAL A 51 -17.40 -20.45 10.08
C VAL A 51 -15.89 -20.44 9.91
N VAL A 52 -15.20 -19.51 10.54
CA VAL A 52 -13.73 -19.47 10.56
C VAL A 52 -13.20 -20.64 11.37
N LYS A 53 -12.41 -21.49 10.73
CA LYS A 53 -11.84 -22.71 11.34
C LYS A 53 -10.45 -22.49 11.88
N LEU A 54 -9.69 -21.61 11.22
CA LEU A 54 -8.30 -21.35 11.56
C LEU A 54 -7.98 -19.87 11.27
N VAL A 55 -7.29 -19.24 12.21
CA VAL A 55 -6.56 -17.98 12.02
C VAL A 55 -5.10 -18.26 12.40
N ALA A 56 -4.20 -18.25 11.42
CA ALA A 56 -2.84 -18.77 11.58
C ALA A 56 -1.91 -17.92 12.44
N GLY A 57 -2.34 -16.74 12.92
CA GLY A 57 -1.50 -15.87 13.75
C GLY A 57 -2.22 -14.66 14.30
N GLU A 58 -1.51 -13.94 15.15
CA GLU A 58 -1.95 -12.70 15.79
C GLU A 58 -1.36 -11.47 15.06
N ALA A 59 -1.82 -10.27 15.43
CA ALA A 59 -1.22 -9.03 14.95
C ALA A 59 0.29 -9.02 15.23
N GLY A 60 1.10 -8.72 14.20
CA GLY A 60 2.55 -8.80 14.23
C GLY A 60 3.16 -10.10 13.70
N SER A 61 2.36 -11.18 13.53
CA SER A 61 2.86 -12.44 12.95
C SER A 61 3.23 -12.27 11.49
N SER A 62 4.38 -12.85 11.08
CA SER A 62 4.91 -12.76 9.72
C SER A 62 4.61 -14.01 8.91
N PHE A 63 4.31 -13.82 7.62
CA PHE A 63 3.98 -14.88 6.66
C PHE A 63 4.71 -14.67 5.35
N LYS A 64 4.99 -15.77 4.66
CA LYS A 64 5.52 -15.75 3.30
C LYS A 64 4.37 -15.69 2.29
N GLN A 65 4.68 -15.30 1.08
CA GLN A 65 3.70 -15.35 -0.01
C GLN A 65 3.16 -16.78 -0.20
N GLY A 66 1.82 -16.90 -0.24
CA GLY A 66 1.12 -18.18 -0.41
C GLY A 66 0.79 -18.90 0.88
N ASP A 67 1.27 -18.46 2.05
CA ASP A 67 0.88 -19.05 3.33
C ASP A 67 -0.61 -18.79 3.60
N VAL A 68 -1.31 -19.77 4.17
CA VAL A 68 -2.72 -19.64 4.56
C VAL A 68 -2.79 -18.87 5.86
N ILE A 69 -3.50 -17.74 5.86
CA ILE A 69 -3.68 -16.90 7.03
C ILE A 69 -5.02 -17.17 7.70
N VAL A 70 -6.10 -17.25 6.92
CA VAL A 70 -7.44 -17.59 7.44
C VAL A 70 -8.01 -18.74 6.60
N GLN A 71 -8.66 -19.69 7.28
CA GLN A 71 -9.40 -20.78 6.64
C GLN A 71 -10.81 -20.82 7.17
N VAL A 72 -11.78 -20.74 6.25
CA VAL A 72 -13.20 -20.99 6.51
C VAL A 72 -13.46 -22.50 6.44
N ASP A 73 -14.45 -22.99 7.18
CA ASP A 73 -14.80 -24.41 7.18
C ASP A 73 -15.22 -24.88 5.76
N GLU A 74 -14.42 -25.75 5.19
CA GLU A 74 -14.58 -26.30 3.84
C GLU A 74 -15.34 -27.66 3.81
N SER A 75 -15.82 -28.15 4.98
CA SER A 75 -16.40 -29.49 5.10
C SER A 75 -17.59 -29.67 4.16
N GLN A 76 -18.47 -28.69 4.06
CA GLN A 76 -19.63 -28.73 3.14
C GLN A 76 -19.22 -28.70 1.67
N LEU A 77 -18.19 -27.89 1.34
CA LEU A 77 -17.64 -27.80 -0.03
C LEU A 77 -16.98 -29.12 -0.45
N LEU A 78 -16.25 -29.77 0.46
CA LEU A 78 -15.66 -31.09 0.23
C LEU A 78 -16.73 -32.17 0.00
N ALA A 79 -17.81 -32.16 0.78
CA ALA A 79 -18.94 -33.06 0.57
C ALA A 79 -19.61 -32.83 -0.80
N LYS A 80 -19.84 -31.57 -1.19
CA LYS A 80 -20.37 -31.23 -2.53
C LYS A 80 -19.41 -31.68 -3.64
N ARG A 81 -18.10 -31.44 -3.50
CA ARG A 81 -17.10 -31.89 -4.46
C ARG A 81 -17.18 -33.40 -4.68
N ASN A 82 -17.24 -34.21 -3.60
CA ASN A 82 -17.34 -35.66 -3.69
C ASN A 82 -18.64 -36.11 -4.38
N ALA A 83 -19.77 -35.43 -4.14
CA ALA A 83 -21.03 -35.70 -4.83
C ALA A 83 -20.92 -35.43 -6.35
N VAL A 84 -20.29 -34.33 -6.75
CA VAL A 84 -20.10 -33.97 -8.17
C VAL A 84 -19.10 -34.95 -8.83
N LEU A 85 -18.06 -35.40 -8.15
CA LEU A 85 -17.16 -36.42 -8.67
C LEU A 85 -17.90 -37.76 -8.96
N ALA A 86 -18.83 -38.14 -8.08
CA ALA A 86 -19.72 -39.28 -8.34
C ALA A 86 -20.63 -39.03 -9.57
N GLN A 87 -21.16 -37.82 -9.71
CA GLN A 87 -21.98 -37.46 -10.87
C GLN A 87 -21.18 -37.48 -12.18
N ILE A 88 -19.92 -37.06 -12.18
CA ILE A 88 -19.02 -37.15 -13.32
C ILE A 88 -18.82 -38.60 -13.73
N SER A 89 -18.61 -39.52 -12.76
CA SER A 89 -18.44 -40.93 -13.07
C SER A 89 -19.69 -41.54 -13.72
N ILE A 90 -20.89 -41.16 -13.24
CA ILE A 90 -22.17 -41.56 -13.84
C ILE A 90 -22.31 -40.99 -15.27
N ALA A 91 -22.00 -39.73 -15.47
CA ALA A 91 -22.06 -39.08 -16.77
C ALA A 91 -21.05 -39.69 -17.78
N GLN A 92 -19.84 -40.05 -17.31
CA GLN A 92 -18.86 -40.79 -18.11
C GLN A 92 -19.37 -42.18 -18.54
N ALA A 93 -19.98 -42.92 -17.61
CA ALA A 93 -20.57 -44.20 -17.94
C ALA A 93 -21.73 -44.08 -18.94
N ALA A 94 -22.57 -43.04 -18.78
CA ALA A 94 -23.65 -42.74 -19.73
C ALA A 94 -23.10 -42.38 -21.13
N LEU A 95 -22.04 -41.61 -21.20
CA LEU A 95 -21.36 -41.30 -22.46
C LEU A 95 -20.80 -42.55 -23.14
N GLN A 96 -20.11 -43.40 -22.39
CA GLN A 96 -19.59 -44.69 -22.91
C GLN A 96 -20.73 -45.57 -23.42
N ASN A 97 -21.85 -45.65 -22.69
CA ASN A 97 -23.03 -46.43 -23.14
C ASN A 97 -23.64 -45.85 -24.43
N SER A 98 -23.77 -44.52 -24.51
CA SER A 98 -24.30 -43.86 -25.73
C SER A 98 -23.37 -44.06 -26.93
N GLN A 99 -22.04 -43.98 -26.73
CA GLN A 99 -21.04 -44.30 -27.76
C GLN A 99 -21.10 -45.75 -28.21
N ALA A 100 -21.26 -46.70 -27.29
CA ALA A 100 -21.42 -48.11 -27.61
C ALA A 100 -22.70 -48.36 -28.39
N GLN A 101 -23.83 -47.69 -28.08
CA GLN A 101 -25.07 -47.77 -28.83
C GLN A 101 -24.91 -47.22 -30.24
N TYR A 102 -24.32 -46.04 -30.38
CA TYR A 102 -24.05 -45.44 -31.70
C TYR A 102 -23.17 -46.32 -32.56
N THR A 103 -22.09 -46.89 -31.98
CA THR A 103 -21.21 -47.82 -32.69
C THR A 103 -21.96 -49.11 -33.12
N ARG A 104 -22.87 -49.64 -32.28
CA ARG A 104 -23.69 -50.80 -32.61
C ARG A 104 -24.60 -50.49 -33.78
N GLU A 105 -25.29 -49.34 -33.79
CA GLU A 105 -26.14 -48.92 -34.91
C GLU A 105 -25.34 -48.73 -36.21
N LEU A 106 -24.09 -48.28 -36.13
CA LEU A 106 -23.21 -48.17 -37.30
C LEU A 106 -22.83 -49.54 -37.90
N VAL A 107 -22.43 -50.50 -37.02
CA VAL A 107 -21.87 -51.80 -37.46
C VAL A 107 -22.94 -52.85 -37.70
N SER A 108 -24.00 -52.87 -36.89
CA SER A 108 -25.08 -53.85 -36.96
C SER A 108 -26.40 -53.20 -36.64
N PRO A 109 -27.01 -52.56 -37.66
CA PRO A 109 -28.31 -51.93 -37.50
C PRO A 109 -29.37 -52.95 -37.08
N ARG A 110 -30.24 -52.55 -36.13
CA ARG A 110 -31.35 -53.42 -35.70
C ARG A 110 -32.19 -53.80 -36.88
N SER A 111 -32.24 -55.11 -37.21
CA SER A 111 -33.23 -55.61 -38.09
C SER A 111 -34.61 -55.42 -37.42
N LYS A 112 -35.50 -54.64 -37.99
CA LYS A 112 -36.90 -54.58 -37.57
C LYS A 112 -37.63 -55.85 -38.02
N ASP A 113 -37.05 -57.03 -37.71
CA ASP A 113 -37.77 -58.25 -37.84
C ASP A 113 -38.80 -58.35 -36.71
N ILE A 114 -39.95 -57.79 -36.99
CA ILE A 114 -41.20 -58.09 -36.31
C ILE A 114 -41.55 -59.53 -36.64
N GLY A 115 -40.89 -60.46 -35.99
CA GLY A 115 -41.20 -61.80 -36.42
C GLY A 115 -40.71 -62.97 -35.60
N ALA A 116 -40.54 -62.76 -34.35
CA ALA A 116 -40.34 -63.95 -33.51
C ALA A 116 -41.15 -63.80 -32.24
N MET A 117 -42.46 -63.81 -32.31
CA MET A 117 -43.24 -64.35 -31.21
C MET A 117 -43.03 -65.87 -31.17
N PRO A 118 -42.39 -66.44 -30.15
CA PRO A 118 -42.30 -67.85 -29.98
C PRO A 118 -43.70 -68.37 -29.57
N GLY A 119 -44.31 -69.13 -30.44
CA GLY A 119 -45.48 -69.88 -30.17
C GLY A 119 -46.78 -69.38 -30.77
N PHE A 120 -46.99 -69.65 -32.01
CA PHE A 120 -48.26 -70.10 -32.57
C PHE A 120 -48.10 -70.20 -34.09
N GLY A 121 -47.81 -71.41 -34.54
CA GLY A 121 -47.41 -71.65 -35.90
C GLY A 121 -48.49 -71.92 -36.89
N LEU A 122 -49.44 -71.07 -37.15
CA LEU A 122 -50.28 -71.17 -38.34
C LEU A 122 -50.61 -69.88 -39.05
N PRO A 123 -50.71 -68.71 -38.38
CA PRO A 123 -50.87 -67.41 -39.13
C PRO A 123 -49.60 -66.92 -39.83
N ALA A 124 -48.41 -67.30 -39.32
CA ALA A 124 -47.12 -66.82 -39.86
C ALA A 124 -46.78 -67.46 -41.23
N MET A 125 -47.27 -68.62 -41.52
CA MET A 125 -47.04 -69.27 -42.82
C MET A 125 -47.90 -68.62 -43.94
N PHE A 126 -49.07 -68.10 -43.63
CA PHE A 126 -49.92 -67.42 -44.59
C PHE A 126 -49.43 -66.04 -44.95
N ASP A 127 -48.88 -65.33 -44.02
CA ASP A 127 -48.33 -63.98 -44.20
C ASP A 127 -47.02 -64.05 -45.00
N MET A 128 -46.24 -65.07 -44.84
CA MET A 128 -44.98 -65.27 -45.55
C MET A 128 -45.17 -65.65 -47.03
N PHE A 129 -46.26 -66.30 -47.39
CA PHE A 129 -46.46 -66.81 -48.75
C PHE A 129 -47.35 -65.89 -49.63
N ALA A 130 -48.25 -65.15 -49.05
CA ALA A 130 -49.24 -64.43 -49.85
C ALA A 130 -49.14 -62.85 -49.82
N VAL A 131 -48.58 -62.29 -48.77
CA VAL A 131 -48.69 -60.80 -48.62
C VAL A 131 -47.32 -60.08 -48.66
N ARG A 132 -46.27 -60.71 -48.13
CA ARG A 132 -44.94 -60.07 -48.06
C ARG A 132 -44.28 -59.88 -49.43
N PRO A 133 -44.25 -60.82 -50.38
CA PRO A 133 -43.60 -60.58 -51.66
C PRO A 133 -44.31 -59.47 -52.48
N PHE A 134 -45.62 -59.27 -52.22
CA PHE A 134 -46.35 -58.24 -52.89
C PHE A 134 -46.31 -56.83 -52.30
N ALA A 135 -46.22 -56.79 -50.97
CA ALA A 135 -46.06 -55.54 -50.21
C ALA A 135 -44.66 -54.93 -50.38
N ASP A 136 -43.62 -55.77 -50.33
CA ASP A 136 -42.22 -55.33 -50.52
C ASP A 136 -41.95 -54.84 -51.97
N SER A 137 -42.69 -55.38 -52.94
CA SER A 137 -42.56 -54.96 -54.35
C SER A 137 -43.30 -53.67 -54.68
N PHE A 138 -44.28 -53.25 -53.87
CA PHE A 138 -45.07 -52.07 -54.10
C PHE A 138 -44.75 -50.89 -53.19
N MET A 139 -44.19 -51.14 -52.01
CA MET A 139 -43.80 -50.13 -51.05
C MET A 139 -42.30 -49.89 -51.00
N GLY A 140 -41.62 -50.10 -52.05
CA GLY A 140 -40.24 -49.77 -52.29
C GLY A 140 -39.38 -49.51 -51.01
N ASN A 141 -38.15 -49.94 -51.06
CA ASN A 141 -37.07 -49.78 -50.06
C ASN A 141 -36.87 -48.34 -49.48
N TYR A 142 -37.84 -47.44 -49.64
CA TYR A 142 -37.78 -46.04 -49.24
C TYR A 142 -37.87 -45.84 -47.71
N ASP A 143 -38.49 -46.80 -47.00
CA ASP A 143 -38.74 -46.65 -45.56
C ASP A 143 -37.59 -47.16 -44.67
N SER A 144 -36.76 -48.09 -45.16
CA SER A 144 -35.66 -48.69 -44.41
C SER A 144 -34.46 -47.75 -44.27
N ASP A 145 -34.15 -46.97 -45.33
CA ASP A 145 -33.02 -46.05 -45.33
C ASP A 145 -33.31 -44.80 -44.50
N MET A 146 -34.56 -44.30 -44.59
CA MET A 146 -35.01 -43.19 -43.75
C MET A 146 -35.09 -43.58 -42.26
N GLY A 147 -35.57 -44.76 -41.97
CA GLY A 147 -35.58 -45.33 -40.58
C GLY A 147 -34.18 -45.48 -40.00
N ARG A 148 -33.24 -46.00 -40.80
CA ARG A 148 -31.82 -46.09 -40.41
C ARG A 148 -31.17 -44.76 -40.16
N TYR A 149 -31.43 -43.76 -41.02
CA TYR A 149 -30.92 -42.43 -40.85
C TYR A 149 -31.44 -41.76 -39.54
N THR A 150 -32.75 -41.94 -39.26
CA THR A 150 -33.33 -41.42 -38.00
C THR A 150 -32.78 -42.12 -36.76
N ASP A 151 -32.54 -43.44 -36.79
CA ASP A 151 -31.94 -44.18 -35.66
C ASP A 151 -30.49 -43.75 -35.41
N LEU A 152 -29.70 -43.60 -36.48
CA LEU A 152 -28.33 -43.06 -36.39
C LEU A 152 -28.31 -41.62 -35.85
N MET A 153 -29.19 -40.75 -36.34
CA MET A 153 -29.31 -39.39 -35.86
C MET A 153 -29.75 -39.31 -34.39
N SER A 154 -30.67 -40.17 -33.95
CA SER A 154 -31.11 -40.27 -32.58
C SER A 154 -29.97 -40.76 -31.64
N SER A 155 -29.20 -41.74 -32.10
CA SER A 155 -28.04 -42.26 -31.34
C SER A 155 -26.90 -41.21 -31.29
N ALA A 156 -26.64 -40.50 -32.37
CA ALA A 156 -25.67 -39.37 -32.40
C ALA A 156 -26.10 -38.25 -31.46
N THR A 157 -27.40 -37.89 -31.45
CA THR A 157 -27.96 -36.92 -30.52
C THR A 157 -27.80 -37.40 -29.05
N GLY A 158 -28.00 -38.70 -28.79
CA GLY A 158 -27.77 -39.27 -27.49
C GLY A 158 -26.31 -39.14 -26.98
N VAL A 159 -25.34 -39.35 -27.88
CA VAL A 159 -23.91 -39.12 -27.60
C VAL A 159 -23.65 -37.65 -27.28
N SER A 160 -24.17 -36.72 -28.13
CA SER A 160 -24.02 -35.30 -27.90
C SER A 160 -24.64 -34.82 -26.59
N GLN A 161 -25.82 -35.35 -26.25
CA GLN A 161 -26.49 -35.06 -24.97
C GLN A 161 -25.68 -35.59 -23.76
N ALA A 162 -25.16 -36.81 -23.84
CA ALA A 162 -24.34 -37.39 -22.78
C ALA A 162 -23.01 -36.63 -22.60
N GLN A 163 -22.42 -36.16 -23.71
CA GLN A 163 -21.24 -35.33 -23.69
C GLN A 163 -21.51 -33.97 -23.04
N SER A 164 -22.65 -33.34 -23.35
CA SER A 164 -23.07 -32.07 -22.73
C SER A 164 -23.31 -32.22 -21.22
N ASN A 165 -23.92 -33.32 -20.80
CA ASN A 165 -24.14 -33.62 -19.38
C ASN A 165 -22.80 -33.82 -18.63
N LEU A 166 -21.84 -34.51 -19.23
CA LEU A 166 -20.50 -34.64 -18.68
C LEU A 166 -19.81 -33.29 -18.55
N GLN A 167 -19.87 -32.45 -19.59
CA GLN A 167 -19.30 -31.10 -19.57
C GLN A 167 -19.93 -30.24 -18.48
N GLN A 168 -21.24 -30.32 -18.28
CA GLN A 168 -21.93 -29.62 -17.20
C GLN A 168 -21.43 -30.06 -15.82
N ALA A 169 -21.27 -31.38 -15.59
CA ALA A 169 -20.76 -31.89 -14.32
C ALA A 169 -19.30 -31.47 -14.07
N VAL A 170 -18.45 -31.41 -15.12
CA VAL A 170 -17.08 -30.90 -15.03
C VAL A 170 -17.07 -29.41 -14.68
N SER A 171 -17.96 -28.60 -15.28
CA SER A 171 -18.08 -27.19 -14.95
C SER A 171 -18.51 -26.97 -13.50
N GLN A 172 -19.43 -27.79 -12.96
CA GLN A 172 -19.81 -27.75 -11.55
C GLN A 172 -18.65 -28.12 -10.62
N LEU A 173 -17.79 -29.07 -11.02
CA LEU A 173 -16.58 -29.40 -10.26
C LEU A 173 -15.65 -28.19 -10.20
N GLN A 174 -15.42 -27.51 -11.32
CA GLN A 174 -14.56 -26.34 -11.38
C GLN A 174 -15.07 -25.20 -10.48
N GLU A 175 -16.39 -24.98 -10.43
CA GLU A 175 -17.02 -24.01 -9.54
C GLU A 175 -16.75 -24.32 -8.05
N ILE A 176 -16.93 -25.59 -7.66
CA ILE A 176 -16.67 -26.00 -6.26
C ILE A 176 -15.18 -25.93 -5.92
N GLU A 177 -14.30 -26.26 -6.85
CA GLU A 177 -12.86 -26.12 -6.64
C GLU A 177 -12.42 -24.66 -6.52
N ALA A 178 -13.07 -23.74 -7.23
CA ALA A 178 -12.86 -22.31 -7.05
C ALA A 178 -13.32 -21.89 -5.64
N ALA A 179 -14.52 -22.27 -5.21
CA ALA A 179 -15.02 -21.99 -3.87
C ALA A 179 -14.14 -22.59 -2.76
N LEU A 180 -13.53 -23.77 -2.98
CA LEU A 180 -12.56 -24.37 -2.04
C LEU A 180 -11.25 -23.57 -1.96
N ARG A 181 -10.78 -22.99 -3.06
CA ARG A 181 -9.64 -22.07 -3.04
C ARG A 181 -9.99 -20.79 -2.29
N ASP A 182 -11.17 -20.26 -2.55
CA ASP A 182 -11.67 -19.03 -1.97
C ASP A 182 -12.00 -19.13 -0.47
N ALA A 183 -12.17 -20.37 0.04
CA ALA A 183 -12.29 -20.66 1.47
C ALA A 183 -10.99 -20.46 2.26
N LYS A 184 -9.86 -20.27 1.56
CA LYS A 184 -8.54 -20.03 2.15
C LYS A 184 -8.04 -18.66 1.76
N SER A 185 -7.93 -17.75 2.72
CA SER A 185 -7.28 -16.47 2.51
C SER A 185 -5.78 -16.62 2.67
N MET A 186 -5.04 -16.44 1.58
CA MET A 186 -3.58 -16.60 1.53
C MET A 186 -2.88 -15.25 1.54
N ALA A 187 -1.64 -15.21 2.06
CA ALA A 187 -0.77 -14.06 1.99
C ALA A 187 -0.44 -13.69 0.52
N PRO A 188 -0.81 -12.50 0.02
CA PRO A 188 -0.55 -12.12 -1.36
C PRO A 188 0.91 -11.75 -1.63
N PHE A 189 1.67 -11.47 -0.58
CA PHE A 189 3.11 -11.17 -0.57
C PHE A 189 3.70 -11.47 0.81
N GLU A 190 5.01 -11.48 0.95
CA GLU A 190 5.67 -11.56 2.26
C GLU A 190 5.32 -10.33 3.10
N GLY A 191 4.84 -10.53 4.34
CA GLY A 191 4.38 -9.43 5.17
C GLY A 191 3.96 -9.86 6.56
N ILE A 192 3.27 -8.97 7.26
CA ILE A 192 2.75 -9.22 8.60
C ILE A 192 1.25 -8.91 8.70
N ILE A 193 0.59 -9.51 9.68
CA ILE A 193 -0.75 -9.13 10.10
C ILE A 193 -0.65 -7.77 10.83
N LEU A 194 -1.34 -6.76 10.31
CA LEU A 194 -1.44 -5.46 10.94
C LEU A 194 -2.58 -5.43 11.97
N GLU A 195 -3.71 -6.03 11.61
CA GLU A 195 -4.92 -6.06 12.44
C GLU A 195 -5.70 -7.33 12.14
N LYS A 196 -6.21 -7.98 13.18
CA LYS A 196 -7.09 -9.14 13.11
C LYS A 196 -8.52 -8.69 13.42
N MET A 197 -9.45 -8.95 12.51
CA MET A 197 -10.85 -8.51 12.61
C MET A 197 -11.81 -9.65 12.85
N VAL A 198 -11.32 -10.91 12.86
CA VAL A 198 -12.12 -12.12 13.08
C VAL A 198 -11.36 -13.11 13.95
N GLU A 199 -12.12 -13.94 14.68
CA GLU A 199 -11.60 -15.01 15.52
C GLU A 199 -12.04 -16.38 15.02
N GLU A 200 -11.38 -17.42 15.49
CA GLU A 200 -11.80 -18.81 15.25
C GLU A 200 -13.17 -19.05 15.86
N GLY A 201 -14.08 -19.58 15.07
CA GLY A 201 -15.48 -19.79 15.45
C GLY A 201 -16.44 -18.69 14.97
N ASP A 202 -15.96 -17.56 14.50
CA ASP A 202 -16.79 -16.52 13.94
C ASP A 202 -17.45 -16.96 12.63
N THR A 203 -18.69 -16.49 12.41
CA THR A 203 -19.38 -16.69 11.13
C THR A 203 -19.16 -15.48 10.24
N VAL A 204 -18.64 -15.74 9.02
CA VAL A 204 -18.32 -14.68 8.06
C VAL A 204 -19.18 -14.76 6.81
N GLN A 205 -19.37 -13.59 6.16
CA GLN A 205 -20.10 -13.43 4.91
C GLN A 205 -19.17 -12.93 3.81
N PRO A 206 -19.46 -13.19 2.53
CA PRO A 206 -18.68 -12.65 1.43
C PRO A 206 -18.54 -11.11 1.49
N GLY A 207 -17.33 -10.61 1.35
CA GLY A 207 -16.98 -9.18 1.45
C GLY A 207 -16.65 -8.71 2.88
N GLN A 208 -16.89 -9.54 3.92
CA GLN A 208 -16.53 -9.19 5.29
C GLN A 208 -15.00 -9.16 5.45
N PRO A 209 -14.41 -8.07 5.99
CA PRO A 209 -12.99 -7.99 6.23
C PRO A 209 -12.57 -8.99 7.31
N LEU A 210 -11.50 -9.72 7.07
CA LEU A 210 -10.94 -10.73 7.96
C LEU A 210 -9.66 -10.22 8.64
N ILE A 211 -8.72 -9.79 7.84
CA ILE A 211 -7.38 -9.41 8.29
C ILE A 211 -6.87 -8.24 7.45
N LYS A 212 -6.25 -7.27 8.11
CA LYS A 212 -5.47 -6.21 7.50
C LYS A 212 -4.02 -6.66 7.45
N TYR A 213 -3.48 -6.78 6.25
CA TYR A 213 -2.17 -7.37 5.98
C TYR A 213 -1.25 -6.37 5.32
N GLY A 214 0.00 -6.26 5.76
CA GLY A 214 0.93 -5.26 5.28
C GLY A 214 2.35 -5.73 5.08
N TYR A 215 3.03 -5.11 4.10
CA TYR A 215 4.46 -5.27 3.86
C TYR A 215 5.22 -4.16 4.59
N VAL A 216 5.90 -4.52 5.68
CA VAL A 216 6.50 -3.56 6.63
C VAL A 216 8.02 -3.45 6.55
N LYS A 217 8.68 -4.23 5.67
CA LYS A 217 10.13 -4.12 5.46
C LYS A 217 10.50 -2.71 4.96
N TYR A 218 9.71 -2.16 4.03
CA TYR A 218 9.78 -0.77 3.63
C TYR A 218 8.60 -0.03 4.24
N LYS A 219 8.86 1.17 4.72
CA LYS A 219 7.87 2.02 5.40
C LYS A 219 7.81 3.36 4.70
N ARG A 220 6.66 3.98 4.76
CA ARG A 220 6.39 5.29 4.19
C ARG A 220 5.77 6.20 5.22
N LEU A 221 5.91 7.50 5.01
CA LEU A 221 5.09 8.47 5.70
C LEU A 221 4.01 8.96 4.76
N LEU A 222 2.83 9.12 5.31
CA LEU A 222 1.70 9.78 4.65
C LEU A 222 1.48 11.12 5.35
N ALA A 223 1.60 12.21 4.60
CA ALA A 223 1.34 13.55 5.10
C ALA A 223 0.39 14.30 4.18
N ASP A 224 -0.51 15.07 4.78
CA ASP A 224 -1.38 15.99 4.07
C ASP A 224 -0.74 17.38 4.06
N VAL A 225 -0.14 17.73 2.93
CA VAL A 225 0.65 18.97 2.76
C VAL A 225 -0.26 20.08 2.25
N PRO A 226 -0.29 21.27 2.90
CA PRO A 226 -1.01 22.42 2.38
C PRO A 226 -0.59 22.76 0.94
N SER A 227 -1.57 23.09 0.08
CA SER A 227 -1.35 23.33 -1.35
C SER A 227 -0.31 24.42 -1.63
N GLY A 228 -0.18 25.41 -0.74
CA GLY A 228 0.83 26.46 -0.85
C GLY A 228 2.28 26.01 -0.64
N LEU A 229 2.50 24.86 0.00
CA LEU A 229 3.83 24.26 0.23
C LEU A 229 4.22 23.23 -0.82
N VAL A 230 3.24 22.60 -1.47
CA VAL A 230 3.45 21.52 -2.45
C VAL A 230 4.32 21.99 -3.63
N GLY A 231 4.17 23.27 -4.06
CA GLY A 231 4.96 23.82 -5.15
C GLY A 231 6.49 23.84 -4.93
N ASN A 232 6.93 23.68 -3.68
CA ASN A 232 8.35 23.61 -3.30
C ASN A 232 8.86 22.18 -3.19
N LEU A 233 8.00 21.18 -3.36
CA LEU A 233 8.34 19.77 -3.30
C LEU A 233 8.53 19.21 -4.70
N ALA A 234 9.56 18.40 -4.86
CA ALA A 234 9.78 17.61 -6.05
C ALA A 234 9.94 16.14 -5.68
N GLU A 235 9.46 15.24 -6.52
CA GLU A 235 9.72 13.82 -6.36
C GLU A 235 11.24 13.57 -6.35
N GLY A 236 11.67 12.73 -5.40
CA GLY A 236 13.09 12.48 -5.17
C GLY A 236 13.77 13.44 -4.19
N MET A 237 13.13 14.54 -3.80
CA MET A 237 13.66 15.46 -2.79
C MET A 237 13.78 14.77 -1.43
N VAL A 238 14.86 15.07 -0.71
CA VAL A 238 15.11 14.53 0.63
C VAL A 238 14.77 15.60 1.66
N VAL A 239 13.96 15.23 2.65
CA VAL A 239 13.49 16.12 3.71
C VAL A 239 13.80 15.54 5.09
N PRO A 240 14.13 16.36 6.09
CA PRO A 240 14.29 15.92 7.47
C PRO A 240 12.96 15.46 8.05
N VAL A 241 13.02 14.39 8.85
CA VAL A 241 11.85 13.81 9.52
C VAL A 241 12.22 13.43 10.94
N ARG A 242 11.30 13.63 11.86
CA ARG A 242 11.41 13.20 13.25
C ARG A 242 10.27 12.22 13.57
N ILE A 243 10.63 11.00 13.94
CA ILE A 243 9.67 9.94 14.28
C ILE A 243 9.55 9.87 15.79
N ASP A 244 8.32 9.88 16.31
CA ASP A 244 7.99 9.78 17.73
C ASP A 244 8.83 10.72 18.64
N GLY A 245 9.17 11.90 18.15
CA GLY A 245 9.90 12.92 18.87
C GLY A 245 11.40 12.66 19.12
N ASN A 246 11.90 11.44 18.93
CA ASN A 246 13.25 11.03 19.33
C ASN A 246 14.17 10.63 18.17
N SER A 247 13.63 10.08 17.08
CA SER A 247 14.45 9.58 15.97
C SER A 247 14.46 10.57 14.80
N ASN A 248 15.58 11.29 14.63
CA ASN A 248 15.80 12.15 13.47
C ASN A 248 16.33 11.32 12.30
N THR A 249 15.69 11.44 11.15
CA THR A 249 16.09 10.76 9.92
C THR A 249 15.76 11.61 8.70
N MET A 250 16.19 11.11 7.53
CA MET A 250 15.86 11.74 6.25
C MET A 250 14.89 10.85 5.50
N ALA A 251 13.84 11.45 4.97
CA ALA A 251 12.86 10.76 4.12
C ALA A 251 12.92 11.36 2.71
N LYS A 252 12.66 10.51 1.72
CA LYS A 252 12.64 10.91 0.31
C LYS A 252 11.21 11.05 -0.18
N VAL A 253 10.86 12.17 -0.80
CA VAL A 253 9.56 12.34 -1.47
C VAL A 253 9.42 11.29 -2.55
N SER A 254 8.48 10.38 -2.37
CA SER A 254 8.24 9.25 -3.27
C SER A 254 7.13 9.53 -4.27
N GLN A 255 6.06 10.17 -3.82
CA GLN A 255 4.90 10.45 -4.64
C GLN A 255 4.14 11.67 -4.13
N ILE A 256 3.78 12.54 -5.04
CA ILE A 256 2.88 13.68 -4.79
C ILE A 256 1.58 13.37 -5.53
N TYR A 257 0.46 13.31 -4.79
CA TYR A 257 -0.83 13.02 -5.43
C TYR A 257 -1.28 14.22 -6.27
N PRO A 258 -1.80 13.99 -7.49
CA PRO A 258 -2.19 15.08 -8.38
C PRO A 258 -3.53 15.73 -7.99
N VAL A 259 -4.22 15.19 -7.00
CA VAL A 259 -5.54 15.65 -6.56
C VAL A 259 -5.43 16.22 -5.15
N ALA A 260 -5.90 17.44 -4.97
CA ALA A 260 -6.02 18.08 -3.66
C ALA A 260 -7.37 17.75 -3.02
N ASP A 261 -7.38 17.62 -1.69
CA ASP A 261 -8.62 17.59 -0.91
C ASP A 261 -9.21 19.02 -0.84
N PRO A 262 -10.39 19.26 -1.44
CA PRO A 262 -10.99 20.58 -1.49
C PRO A 262 -11.48 21.08 -0.11
N SER A 263 -11.75 20.18 0.83
CA SER A 263 -12.24 20.52 2.16
C SER A 263 -11.12 21.00 3.09
N ARG A 264 -9.91 20.44 2.93
CA ARG A 264 -8.73 20.74 3.75
C ARG A 264 -7.70 21.60 3.04
N HIS A 265 -7.85 21.81 1.72
CA HIS A 265 -6.85 22.46 0.86
C HIS A 265 -5.45 21.85 0.97
N THR A 266 -5.39 20.52 1.11
CA THR A 266 -4.16 19.74 1.23
C THR A 266 -3.99 18.78 0.08
N VAL A 267 -2.75 18.43 -0.21
CA VAL A 267 -2.35 17.38 -1.15
C VAL A 267 -1.66 16.28 -0.36
N THR A 268 -2.08 15.06 -0.57
CA THR A 268 -1.44 13.91 0.07
C THR A 268 -0.08 13.63 -0.58
N VAL A 269 0.96 13.56 0.23
CA VAL A 269 2.33 13.26 -0.19
C VAL A 269 2.83 12.04 0.56
N LYS A 270 3.50 11.14 -0.16
CA LYS A 270 4.18 9.96 0.41
C LYS A 270 5.68 10.18 0.43
N PHE A 271 6.30 9.84 1.54
CA PHE A 271 7.74 9.89 1.73
C PHE A 271 8.26 8.50 2.06
N ASP A 272 9.28 8.03 1.36
CA ASP A 272 9.93 6.76 1.64
C ASP A 272 10.94 6.94 2.79
N LEU A 273 10.84 6.07 3.79
CA LEU A 273 11.76 6.01 4.91
C LEU A 273 12.93 5.06 4.59
N PRO A 274 14.13 5.29 5.17
CA PRO A 274 15.23 4.32 5.13
C PRO A 274 14.80 2.97 5.72
N VAL A 275 15.39 1.88 5.21
CA VAL A 275 15.02 0.51 5.59
C VAL A 275 15.32 0.20 7.04
N ASP A 276 16.41 0.76 7.57
CA ASP A 276 16.97 0.44 8.90
C ASP A 276 16.25 1.16 10.05
N ILE A 277 15.22 1.94 9.75
CA ILE A 277 14.53 2.69 10.78
C ILE A 277 13.55 1.81 11.55
N VAL A 278 13.66 1.88 12.88
CA VAL A 278 12.72 1.26 13.81
C VAL A 278 11.49 2.16 13.92
N ALA A 279 10.49 1.90 13.09
CA ALA A 279 9.19 2.56 13.14
C ALA A 279 8.09 1.53 12.88
N ALA A 280 7.01 1.57 13.65
CA ALA A 280 5.84 0.73 13.40
C ALA A 280 4.78 1.49 12.58
N PRO A 281 4.02 0.81 11.71
CA PRO A 281 2.84 1.41 11.10
C PRO A 281 1.90 2.00 12.17
N GLY A 282 1.36 3.18 11.91
CA GLY A 282 0.53 3.91 12.86
C GLY A 282 1.28 4.93 13.73
N MET A 283 2.61 4.87 13.82
CA MET A 283 3.39 5.86 14.57
C MET A 283 3.28 7.26 13.96
N TYR A 284 3.31 8.26 14.82
CA TYR A 284 3.36 9.68 14.43
C TYR A 284 4.78 10.08 14.03
N ALA A 285 4.86 10.90 12.99
CA ALA A 285 6.12 11.51 12.58
C ALA A 285 5.90 12.96 12.14
N GLU A 286 6.93 13.76 12.27
CA GLU A 286 6.95 15.16 11.85
C GLU A 286 7.88 15.30 10.64
N VAL A 287 7.35 15.91 9.58
CA VAL A 287 8.10 16.18 8.35
C VAL A 287 8.41 17.68 8.31
N PHE A 288 9.68 18.00 8.10
CA PHE A 288 10.16 19.39 8.02
C PHE A 288 10.26 19.80 6.56
N LEU A 289 9.31 20.61 6.10
CA LEU A 289 9.24 21.06 4.71
C LEU A 289 9.81 22.46 4.54
N PRO A 290 10.55 22.76 3.46
CA PRO A 290 11.01 24.10 3.18
C PRO A 290 9.83 25.01 2.86
N GLU A 291 9.75 26.15 3.53
CA GLU A 291 8.76 27.18 3.19
C GLU A 291 9.12 27.88 1.87
N PRO A 292 8.10 28.31 1.10
CA PRO A 292 8.34 29.14 -0.06
C PRO A 292 9.06 30.43 0.40
N LYS A 293 10.15 30.75 -0.26
CA LYS A 293 10.85 32.02 -0.01
C LYS A 293 9.88 33.19 -0.25
N LYS A 294 9.32 33.73 0.80
CA LYS A 294 8.60 34.99 0.75
C LYS A 294 9.63 36.13 0.61
N GLY A 295 10.09 36.40 -0.61
CA GLY A 295 11.06 37.43 -0.92
C GLY A 295 12.49 37.10 -0.42
N ASP A 296 13.46 37.83 -0.89
CA ASP A 296 14.86 37.82 -0.39
C ASP A 296 14.94 38.41 1.03
N ALA A 297 14.17 37.92 1.99
CA ALA A 297 14.31 38.31 3.39
C ALA A 297 15.65 37.71 3.88
N LYS A 298 16.70 38.49 3.61
CA LYS A 298 18.01 38.27 4.21
C LYS A 298 17.86 38.41 5.70
N VAL A 299 17.95 37.31 6.41
CA VAL A 299 17.92 37.27 7.85
C VAL A 299 19.30 37.62 8.37
N ILE A 300 19.33 38.62 9.25
CA ILE A 300 20.55 39.02 9.91
C ILE A 300 20.82 38.08 11.07
N VAL A 301 22.02 37.48 11.12
CA VAL A 301 22.43 36.64 12.22
C VAL A 301 23.67 37.22 12.92
N ILE A 302 23.67 37.13 14.25
CA ILE A 302 24.78 37.54 15.09
C ILE A 302 25.12 36.47 16.11
N PRO A 303 26.38 36.39 16.56
CA PRO A 303 26.72 35.52 17.69
C PRO A 303 25.93 35.90 18.95
N LYS A 304 25.40 34.91 19.70
CA LYS A 304 24.70 35.14 20.96
C LYS A 304 25.59 35.89 21.98
N THR A 305 26.89 35.71 21.87
CA THR A 305 27.93 36.40 22.68
C THR A 305 28.03 37.88 22.41
N ALA A 306 27.50 38.38 21.28
CA ALA A 306 27.44 39.80 20.98
C ALA A 306 26.31 40.58 21.72
N LEU A 307 25.38 39.81 22.34
CA LEU A 307 24.31 40.42 23.14
C LEU A 307 24.87 40.91 24.50
N LEU A 308 24.48 42.12 24.86
CA LEU A 308 24.85 42.70 26.16
C LEU A 308 24.11 41.97 27.29
N SER A 309 24.85 41.39 28.21
CA SER A 309 24.30 40.71 29.38
C SER A 309 23.82 41.70 30.42
N GLY A 310 22.77 41.33 31.20
CA GLY A 310 22.30 42.11 32.35
C GLY A 310 21.39 43.28 31.99
N ARG A 311 20.87 43.38 30.78
CA ARG A 311 19.89 44.40 30.36
C ARG A 311 18.50 43.77 30.21
N SER A 312 17.47 44.60 30.51
CA SER A 312 16.07 44.16 30.39
C SER A 312 15.62 43.98 28.92
N LEU A 313 16.27 44.65 27.99
CA LEU A 313 15.98 44.56 26.55
C LEU A 313 17.23 44.07 25.80
N PRO A 314 17.08 43.16 24.85
CA PRO A 314 18.18 42.72 24.00
C PRO A 314 18.82 43.89 23.28
N SER A 315 20.13 44.05 23.43
CA SER A 315 20.88 45.15 22.86
C SER A 315 22.28 44.72 22.45
N VAL A 316 22.82 45.36 21.45
CA VAL A 316 24.15 45.14 20.90
C VAL A 316 24.92 46.46 20.80
N LEU A 317 26.25 46.36 20.68
CA LEU A 317 27.09 47.52 20.38
C LEU A 317 27.50 47.47 18.91
N VAL A 318 27.04 48.45 18.13
CA VAL A 318 27.38 48.61 16.72
C VAL A 318 28.52 49.59 16.60
N VAL A 319 29.56 49.30 15.82
CA VAL A 319 30.69 50.17 15.55
C VAL A 319 30.38 51.05 14.35
N ASN A 320 30.32 52.36 14.55
CA ASN A 320 30.09 53.34 13.49
C ASN A 320 31.38 53.66 12.68
N ASP A 321 31.23 54.46 11.64
CA ASP A 321 32.35 54.84 10.74
C ASP A 321 33.47 55.65 11.46
N ARG A 322 33.18 56.25 12.61
CA ARG A 322 34.16 56.93 13.47
C ARG A 322 34.84 56.02 14.47
N ASN A 323 34.67 54.67 14.31
CA ASN A 323 35.21 53.65 15.19
C ASN A 323 34.77 53.76 16.67
N THR A 324 33.59 54.34 16.90
CA THR A 324 32.96 54.44 18.23
C THR A 324 31.75 53.50 18.31
N SER A 325 31.54 52.89 19.50
CA SER A 325 30.39 52.03 19.75
C SER A 325 29.11 52.81 19.91
N GLU A 326 28.02 52.33 19.34
CA GLU A 326 26.68 52.83 19.52
C GLU A 326 25.79 51.70 20.08
N LEU A 327 25.13 51.95 21.21
CA LEU A 327 24.17 51.01 21.76
C LEU A 327 22.92 50.99 20.90
N ARG A 328 22.54 49.78 20.45
CA ARG A 328 21.33 49.63 19.65
C ARG A 328 20.46 48.50 20.19
N LEU A 329 19.19 48.78 20.35
CA LEU A 329 18.19 47.77 20.70
C LEU A 329 17.89 46.92 19.50
N VAL A 330 17.81 45.63 19.72
CA VAL A 330 17.52 44.63 18.68
C VAL A 330 16.34 43.78 19.08
N ARG A 331 15.56 43.40 18.09
CA ARG A 331 14.50 42.38 18.25
C ARG A 331 15.05 41.03 17.77
N LEU A 332 15.11 40.06 18.67
CA LEU A 332 15.62 38.74 18.39
C LEU A 332 14.51 37.83 17.78
N GLY A 333 14.90 36.95 16.89
CA GLY A 333 14.13 35.89 16.33
C GLY A 333 14.54 34.52 16.89
N ALA A 334 14.58 33.50 16.06
CA ALA A 334 14.94 32.13 16.46
C ALA A 334 16.43 31.98 16.75
N GLU A 335 16.79 31.16 17.74
CA GLU A 335 18.17 30.70 17.97
C GLU A 335 18.53 29.61 16.96
N GLN A 336 19.69 29.76 16.30
CA GLN A 336 20.25 28.74 15.42
C GLN A 336 21.22 27.86 16.21
N GLY A 337 21.23 26.53 15.93
CA GLY A 337 21.93 25.52 16.73
C GLY A 337 23.47 25.65 16.85
N ASN A 338 24.07 26.64 16.21
CA ASN A 338 25.53 26.93 16.24
C ASN A 338 25.91 28.14 17.09
N GLY A 339 25.05 28.57 18.02
CA GLY A 339 25.31 29.74 18.89
C GLY A 339 25.05 31.10 18.22
N MET A 340 24.41 31.09 17.06
CA MET A 340 23.96 32.28 16.36
C MET A 340 22.49 32.60 16.68
N VAL A 341 22.12 33.85 16.73
CA VAL A 341 20.75 34.34 16.97
C VAL A 341 20.31 35.22 15.81
N GLU A 342 19.11 35.01 15.35
CA GLU A 342 18.47 35.83 14.33
C GLU A 342 18.09 37.20 14.90
N VAL A 343 18.32 38.26 14.11
CA VAL A 343 17.87 39.60 14.41
C VAL A 343 16.82 40.04 13.41
N VAL A 344 15.57 40.11 13.90
CA VAL A 344 14.40 40.49 13.08
C VAL A 344 14.40 41.99 12.74
N SER A 345 14.90 42.82 13.63
CA SER A 345 15.00 44.28 13.41
C SER A 345 16.04 44.92 14.34
N GLY A 346 16.58 46.08 13.91
CA GLY A 346 17.55 46.84 14.68
C GLY A 346 18.96 46.85 14.10
N LEU A 347 19.30 45.94 13.17
CA LEU A 347 20.58 45.92 12.46
C LEU A 347 20.39 45.97 10.95
N LYS A 348 21.41 46.42 10.24
CA LYS A 348 21.50 46.40 8.79
C LYS A 348 22.58 45.40 8.34
N PRO A 349 22.45 44.83 7.17
CA PRO A 349 23.53 44.01 6.58
C PRO A 349 24.85 44.79 6.54
N ASP A 350 25.97 44.09 6.71
CA ASP A 350 27.33 44.64 6.71
C ASP A 350 27.70 45.59 7.87
N GLU A 351 26.82 45.86 8.83
CA GLU A 351 27.18 46.55 10.05
C GLU A 351 28.19 45.76 10.88
N ARG A 352 29.02 46.46 11.64
CA ARG A 352 30.04 45.85 12.51
C ARG A 352 29.50 45.80 13.93
N VAL A 353 29.42 44.62 14.53
CA VAL A 353 28.94 44.40 15.90
C VAL A 353 30.09 43.88 16.76
N ILE A 354 30.17 44.32 17.98
CA ILE A 354 31.18 43.88 18.94
C ILE A 354 30.77 42.53 19.52
N ASP A 355 31.59 41.50 19.30
CA ASP A 355 31.43 40.21 19.99
C ASP A 355 32.08 40.25 21.37
N LYS A 356 31.44 39.61 22.35
CA LYS A 356 31.89 39.55 23.75
C LYS A 356 32.25 40.92 24.33
N PRO A 357 31.31 41.89 24.31
CA PRO A 357 31.58 43.26 24.78
C PRO A 357 32.00 43.22 26.25
N PRO A 358 33.03 44.00 26.67
CA PRO A 358 33.44 44.06 28.08
C PRO A 358 32.32 44.52 29.00
N ALA A 359 32.30 44.07 30.22
CA ALA A 359 31.28 44.46 31.21
C ALA A 359 31.34 45.97 31.49
N GLY A 360 30.15 46.62 31.47
CA GLY A 360 30.01 48.06 31.77
C GLY A 360 30.24 48.98 30.59
N VAL A 361 30.48 48.48 29.38
CA VAL A 361 30.65 49.31 28.18
C VAL A 361 29.30 49.87 27.70
N SER A 362 29.30 51.13 27.27
CA SER A 362 28.15 51.84 26.75
C SER A 362 28.51 52.58 25.45
N SER A 363 27.55 53.34 24.91
CA SER A 363 27.79 54.17 23.72
C SER A 363 28.98 55.11 23.91
N GLY A 364 29.80 55.29 22.85
CA GLY A 364 30.97 56.12 22.84
C GLY A 364 32.30 55.43 23.14
N TRP A 365 32.29 54.15 23.51
CA TRP A 365 33.51 53.38 23.71
C TRP A 365 34.19 53.07 22.37
N MET A 366 35.54 53.19 22.35
CA MET A 366 36.34 52.89 21.16
C MET A 366 36.96 51.48 21.31
N PRO A 367 36.58 50.52 20.50
CA PRO A 367 37.27 49.24 20.47
C PRO A 367 38.71 49.38 19.97
N SER A 368 39.67 48.89 20.73
CA SER A 368 41.06 48.78 20.25
C SER A 368 41.13 47.66 19.24
N THR A 369 41.33 47.99 17.97
CA THR A 369 41.51 47.00 16.90
C THR A 369 42.94 46.47 17.00
N ASN A 370 43.10 45.17 17.29
CA ASN A 370 44.36 44.50 16.99
C ASN A 370 44.46 44.36 15.46
N GLN A 371 45.44 45.03 14.84
CA GLN A 371 45.88 44.80 13.48
C GLN A 371 46.47 43.42 13.32
#